data_6400e02496ebb472a5fe114f9584ebd7
#
_entry.id   6400e02496ebb472a5fe114f9584ebd7
#
_cell.length_a   1.000
_cell.length_b   1.000
_cell.length_c   1.000
_cell.angle_alpha   90.00
_cell.angle_beta   90.00
_cell.angle_gamma   90.00
#
_symmetry.space_group_name_H-M   'P 1'
#
loop_
_entity.id
_entity.type
_entity.pdbx_description
1 polymer ?
#
loop_
_entity_poly.entity_id
_entity_poly.type
_entity_poly.pdbx_seq_one_letter_code
_entity_poly.pdbx_strand_id
1 'polypeptide(L)'
;MAIASPTAKEGRSDAFFLVGCTASGKTAVAHAIARESGALVLSADSMLVYRGMDVGTAKPTAAERAGVVLRGVDLADPDEPFSAGRWLESAREAAREAAEAGRDLVVAGGTGLYVSALLRGIDTREADPGRRAELEALLAREGPEALVARAESLSPGSTAAIDAKNPRRLVRLVEILESHAETESHAESAESFSHAENAESAEPRSGEAGSPAGGAAERSEAEAVVHAPLVGLDFPPDVLNARIERRARAMFEGGLLDEVRALCERFPGFERSTAGAGIGYAEALAALHGEISADEAVAHTALRTRRLAKKQRTWWRHQARVEWVRGPADEADVARAARDVRDLWSQYGKVPLSF
;
A
#
# COMPACT_ATOMS: atom_id res chain seq x y z
N MET A 1 -21.32 0.52 43.18
CA MET A 1 -22.01 0.57 41.87
C MET A 1 -20.93 0.58 40.80
N ALA A 2 -20.68 -0.57 40.21
CA ALA A 2 -19.65 -0.74 39.19
C ALA A 2 -20.18 -0.22 37.86
N ILE A 3 -19.51 0.75 37.27
CA ILE A 3 -19.80 1.26 35.95
C ILE A 3 -19.29 0.22 34.97
N ALA A 4 -20.21 -0.43 34.26
CA ALA A 4 -19.90 -1.40 33.20
C ALA A 4 -19.12 -0.73 32.11
N SER A 5 -17.93 -1.25 31.80
CA SER A 5 -17.16 -0.92 30.59
C SER A 5 -18.02 -1.21 29.35
N PRO A 6 -18.00 -0.34 28.33
CA PRO A 6 -18.71 -0.63 27.10
C PRO A 6 -18.07 -1.84 26.42
N THR A 7 -18.88 -2.84 26.14
CA THR A 7 -18.55 -4.03 25.37
C THR A 7 -17.85 -3.64 24.08
N ALA A 8 -16.66 -4.19 23.85
CA ALA A 8 -15.94 -4.10 22.58
C ALA A 8 -16.89 -4.53 21.45
N LYS A 9 -17.19 -3.61 20.55
CA LYS A 9 -17.88 -3.92 19.28
C LYS A 9 -16.95 -4.79 18.46
N GLU A 10 -17.30 -6.03 18.27
CA GLU A 10 -16.63 -6.96 17.40
C GLU A 10 -16.41 -6.32 16.01
N GLY A 11 -15.17 -6.24 15.55
CA GLY A 11 -14.80 -6.23 14.15
C GLY A 11 -14.46 -4.90 13.48
N ARG A 12 -14.48 -3.72 14.15
CA ARG A 12 -14.04 -2.47 13.52
C ARG A 12 -12.83 -1.88 14.23
N SER A 13 -11.69 -1.89 13.52
CA SER A 13 -10.50 -1.14 13.91
C SER A 13 -10.52 0.24 13.26
N ASP A 14 -10.09 1.25 14.00
CA ASP A 14 -10.01 2.64 13.53
C ASP A 14 -8.58 3.16 13.65
N ALA A 15 -8.17 4.06 12.76
CA ALA A 15 -6.84 4.64 12.78
C ALA A 15 -6.84 6.14 12.46
N PHE A 16 -5.79 6.83 12.90
CA PHE A 16 -5.42 8.14 12.39
C PHE A 16 -4.48 7.99 11.20
N PHE A 17 -4.62 8.84 10.19
CA PHE A 17 -3.78 8.80 8.99
C PHE A 17 -2.94 10.06 8.85
N LEU A 18 -1.63 9.87 8.64
CA LEU A 18 -0.68 10.92 8.30
C LEU A 18 -0.05 10.63 6.93
N VAL A 19 -0.55 11.27 5.91
CA VAL A 19 -0.16 11.02 4.51
C VAL A 19 0.68 12.14 3.92
N GLY A 20 1.17 11.96 2.71
CA GLY A 20 1.90 13.01 1.96
C GLY A 20 3.10 12.46 1.18
N CYS A 21 3.81 13.35 0.53
CA CYS A 21 4.94 13.00 -0.33
C CYS A 21 6.15 12.50 0.46
N THR A 22 7.05 11.79 -0.22
CA THR A 22 8.39 11.54 0.33
C THR A 22 9.08 12.87 0.69
N ALA A 23 9.96 12.86 1.67
CA ALA A 23 10.68 14.03 2.22
C ALA A 23 9.79 15.11 2.90
N SER A 24 8.48 14.85 3.16
CA SER A 24 7.60 15.81 3.85
C SER A 24 7.69 15.77 5.38
N GLY A 25 8.49 14.90 5.98
CA GLY A 25 8.70 14.85 7.44
C GLY A 25 7.68 13.99 8.21
N LYS A 26 6.83 13.21 7.52
CA LYS A 26 5.79 12.37 8.14
C LYS A 26 6.29 11.48 9.27
N THR A 27 7.42 10.80 9.04
CA THR A 27 7.97 9.85 10.02
C THR A 27 8.33 10.56 11.32
N ALA A 28 9.03 11.70 11.26
CA ALA A 28 9.39 12.46 12.43
C ALA A 28 8.16 12.97 13.21
N VAL A 29 7.14 13.47 12.49
CA VAL A 29 5.89 13.93 13.10
C VAL A 29 5.09 12.77 13.71
N ALA A 30 4.95 11.62 13.02
CA ALA A 30 4.27 10.43 13.55
C ALA A 30 4.97 9.91 14.80
N HIS A 31 6.31 9.87 14.81
CA HIS A 31 7.09 9.44 15.97
C HIS A 31 6.96 10.42 17.15
N ALA A 32 6.95 11.74 16.88
CA ALA A 32 6.72 12.74 17.93
C ALA A 32 5.34 12.54 18.59
N ILE A 33 4.30 12.37 17.79
CA ILE A 33 2.95 12.09 18.29
C ILE A 33 2.92 10.77 19.08
N ALA A 34 3.54 9.71 18.57
CA ALA A 34 3.54 8.41 19.23
C ALA A 34 4.28 8.43 20.57
N ARG A 35 5.39 9.17 20.70
CA ARG A 35 6.10 9.33 21.98
C ARG A 35 5.25 10.02 23.04
N GLU A 36 4.43 10.98 22.64
CA GLU A 36 3.57 11.72 23.57
C GLU A 36 2.30 10.95 23.93
N SER A 37 1.69 10.26 22.98
CA SER A 37 0.39 9.60 23.16
C SER A 37 0.47 8.10 23.48
N GLY A 38 1.62 7.46 23.27
CA GLY A 38 1.77 6.01 23.36
C GLY A 38 1.18 5.25 22.15
N ALA A 39 0.79 5.95 21.08
CA ALA A 39 0.24 5.34 19.88
C ALA A 39 1.20 4.35 19.20
N LEU A 40 0.65 3.33 18.54
CA LEU A 40 1.38 2.47 17.63
C LEU A 40 1.45 3.14 16.25
N VAL A 41 2.63 3.16 15.65
CA VAL A 41 2.82 3.67 14.28
C VAL A 41 2.90 2.52 13.30
N LEU A 42 2.06 2.54 12.27
CA LEU A 42 2.13 1.64 11.13
C LEU A 42 2.69 2.39 9.92
N SER A 43 3.83 1.93 9.42
CA SER A 43 4.42 2.49 8.20
C SER A 43 3.65 2.06 6.96
N ALA A 44 3.16 3.02 6.17
CA ALA A 44 2.58 2.80 4.84
C ALA A 44 3.57 3.24 3.75
N ASP A 45 4.80 2.71 3.80
CA ASP A 45 5.86 2.93 2.82
C ASP A 45 6.33 1.60 2.24
N SER A 46 6.24 1.44 0.93
CA SER A 46 6.53 0.18 0.24
C SER A 46 8.02 -0.17 0.15
N MET A 47 8.91 0.73 0.55
CA MET A 47 10.35 0.46 0.56
C MET A 47 10.88 0.16 1.96
N LEU A 48 10.22 0.65 3.02
CA LEU A 48 10.60 0.37 4.40
C LEU A 48 10.33 -1.07 4.82
N VAL A 49 9.59 -1.83 4.02
CA VAL A 49 9.26 -3.25 4.28
C VAL A 49 10.47 -4.17 4.13
N TYR A 50 11.52 -3.75 3.43
CA TYR A 50 12.66 -4.60 3.15
C TYR A 50 13.74 -4.49 4.24
N ARG A 51 14.23 -5.64 4.73
CA ARG A 51 15.30 -5.74 5.73
C ARG A 51 16.63 -5.24 5.16
N GLY A 52 17.40 -4.49 5.97
CA GLY A 52 18.73 -4.03 5.60
C GLY A 52 18.75 -2.91 4.56
N MET A 53 17.60 -2.46 4.07
CA MET A 53 17.47 -1.29 3.21
C MET A 53 17.19 -0.06 4.08
N ASP A 54 18.21 0.47 4.72
CA ASP A 54 18.05 1.47 5.78
C ASP A 54 18.45 2.87 5.32
N VAL A 55 19.65 3.02 4.75
CA VAL A 55 20.19 4.31 4.29
C VAL A 55 19.39 4.83 3.08
N GLY A 56 19.22 3.99 2.05
CA GLY A 56 18.56 4.39 0.80
C GLY A 56 17.05 4.64 0.95
N THR A 57 16.40 4.07 1.96
CA THR A 57 15.00 4.34 2.29
C THR A 57 14.84 5.46 3.33
N ALA A 58 15.94 5.89 3.98
CA ALA A 58 15.96 6.70 5.20
C ALA A 58 15.04 6.11 6.27
N LYS A 59 15.18 4.81 6.51
CA LYS A 59 14.48 4.09 7.58
C LYS A 59 14.87 4.70 8.92
N PRO A 60 13.92 4.93 9.84
CA PRO A 60 14.26 5.49 11.14
C PRO A 60 15.29 4.63 11.86
N THR A 61 16.34 5.24 12.35
CA THR A 61 17.39 4.60 13.15
C THR A 61 16.84 4.08 14.49
N ALA A 62 17.59 3.21 15.16
CA ALA A 62 17.21 2.74 16.50
C ALA A 62 16.98 3.89 17.49
N ALA A 63 17.79 4.95 17.40
CA ALA A 63 17.63 6.14 18.23
C ALA A 63 16.34 6.90 17.91
N GLU A 64 16.00 7.06 16.63
CA GLU A 64 14.75 7.71 16.18
C GLU A 64 13.51 6.87 16.49
N ARG A 65 13.63 5.54 16.61
CA ARG A 65 12.55 4.64 17.05
C ARG A 65 12.39 4.57 18.57
N ALA A 66 13.32 5.08 19.34
CA ALA A 66 13.26 5.00 20.80
C ALA A 66 11.92 5.54 21.34
N GLY A 67 11.22 4.73 22.14
CA GLY A 67 9.91 5.06 22.69
C GLY A 67 8.74 4.98 21.71
N VAL A 68 8.94 4.42 20.49
CA VAL A 68 7.89 4.26 19.47
C VAL A 68 7.71 2.79 19.12
N VAL A 69 6.50 2.29 19.20
CA VAL A 69 6.14 0.98 18.63
C VAL A 69 5.88 1.18 17.15
N LEU A 70 6.81 0.73 16.30
CA LEU A 70 6.75 0.86 14.84
C LEU A 70 6.48 -0.49 14.21
N ARG A 71 5.51 -0.57 13.31
CA ARG A 71 5.15 -1.75 12.51
C ARG A 71 5.13 -1.39 11.02
N GLY A 72 5.04 -2.40 10.16
CA GLY A 72 5.06 -2.22 8.70
C GLY A 72 6.47 -1.96 8.14
N VAL A 73 7.52 -2.34 8.89
CA VAL A 73 8.92 -2.26 8.48
C VAL A 73 9.59 -3.62 8.64
N ASP A 74 10.65 -3.89 7.86
CA ASP A 74 11.47 -5.11 7.96
C ASP A 74 10.66 -6.43 7.83
N LEU A 75 9.69 -6.46 6.91
CA LEU A 75 8.75 -7.57 6.72
C LEU A 75 9.28 -8.65 5.76
N ALA A 76 10.14 -8.29 4.81
CA ALA A 76 10.64 -9.18 3.75
C ALA A 76 12.13 -8.99 3.50
N ASP A 77 12.78 -10.00 2.96
CA ASP A 77 14.12 -9.86 2.45
C ASP A 77 14.12 -9.17 1.06
N PRO A 78 15.18 -8.42 0.70
CA PRO A 78 15.17 -7.57 -0.48
C PRO A 78 15.06 -8.29 -1.83
N ASP A 79 15.37 -9.58 -1.88
CA ASP A 79 15.23 -10.43 -3.06
C ASP A 79 13.91 -11.20 -3.11
N GLU A 80 13.07 -11.07 -2.07
CA GLU A 80 11.74 -11.66 -2.04
C GLU A 80 10.68 -10.78 -2.72
N PRO A 81 9.68 -11.38 -3.39
CA PRO A 81 8.48 -10.66 -3.80
C PRO A 81 7.69 -10.18 -2.59
N PHE A 82 7.28 -8.92 -2.59
CA PHE A 82 6.43 -8.37 -1.55
C PHE A 82 5.19 -7.69 -2.16
N SER A 83 4.01 -8.08 -1.69
CA SER A 83 2.73 -7.61 -2.22
C SER A 83 2.00 -6.68 -1.25
N ALA A 84 1.04 -5.90 -1.77
CA ALA A 84 0.14 -5.12 -0.94
C ALA A 84 -0.75 -6.01 -0.04
N GLY A 85 -1.04 -7.24 -0.45
CA GLY A 85 -1.76 -8.23 0.38
C GLY A 85 -0.95 -8.60 1.63
N ARG A 86 0.33 -8.98 1.47
CA ARG A 86 1.24 -9.26 2.61
C ARG A 86 1.38 -8.05 3.54
N TRP A 87 1.44 -6.83 2.98
CA TRP A 87 1.45 -5.64 3.82
C TRP A 87 0.14 -5.46 4.59
N LEU A 88 -1.01 -5.72 3.96
CA LEU A 88 -2.32 -5.62 4.60
C LEU A 88 -2.49 -6.61 5.76
N GLU A 89 -1.91 -7.82 5.67
CA GLU A 89 -1.84 -8.77 6.78
C GLU A 89 -1.08 -8.20 7.97
N SER A 90 0.12 -7.64 7.73
CA SER A 90 0.88 -6.95 8.77
C SER A 90 0.11 -5.75 9.35
N ALA A 91 -0.68 -5.06 8.54
CA ALA A 91 -1.52 -3.96 9.02
C ALA A 91 -2.68 -4.45 9.91
N ARG A 92 -3.29 -5.61 9.59
CA ARG A 92 -4.30 -6.26 10.47
C ARG A 92 -3.70 -6.64 11.82
N GLU A 93 -2.50 -7.20 11.81
CA GLU A 93 -1.79 -7.55 13.05
C GLU A 93 -1.48 -6.32 13.89
N ALA A 94 -0.99 -5.24 13.28
CA ALA A 94 -0.71 -3.97 13.95
C ALA A 94 -1.98 -3.34 14.54
N ALA A 95 -3.10 -3.41 13.83
CA ALA A 95 -4.39 -2.91 14.31
C ALA A 95 -4.90 -3.71 15.51
N ARG A 96 -4.75 -5.05 15.48
CA ARG A 96 -5.10 -5.93 16.60
C ARG A 96 -4.23 -5.65 17.83
N GLU A 97 -2.90 -5.57 17.63
CA GLU A 97 -1.96 -5.24 18.70
C GLU A 97 -2.30 -3.88 19.36
N ALA A 98 -2.61 -2.86 18.56
CA ALA A 98 -3.00 -1.55 19.07
C ALA A 98 -4.29 -1.64 19.91
N ALA A 99 -5.30 -2.35 19.42
CA ALA A 99 -6.58 -2.53 20.12
C ALA A 99 -6.41 -3.30 21.44
N GLU A 100 -5.67 -4.41 21.45
CA GLU A 100 -5.38 -5.22 22.64
C GLU A 100 -4.61 -4.44 23.70
N ALA A 101 -3.67 -3.57 23.26
CA ALA A 101 -2.90 -2.71 24.16
C ALA A 101 -3.65 -1.42 24.57
N GLY A 102 -4.86 -1.18 24.07
CA GLY A 102 -5.61 0.06 24.32
C GLY A 102 -4.93 1.30 23.78
N ARG A 103 -4.19 1.17 22.66
CA ARG A 103 -3.42 2.25 22.01
C ARG A 103 -4.12 2.73 20.75
N ASP A 104 -3.91 3.99 20.44
CA ASP A 104 -4.26 4.52 19.11
C ASP A 104 -3.34 3.92 18.03
N LEU A 105 -3.87 3.74 16.84
CA LEU A 105 -3.11 3.38 15.64
C LEU A 105 -2.92 4.61 14.76
N VAL A 106 -1.67 4.92 14.41
CA VAL A 106 -1.30 5.98 13.47
C VAL A 106 -0.71 5.35 12.21
N VAL A 107 -1.41 5.43 11.10
CA VAL A 107 -0.91 5.00 9.78
C VAL A 107 -0.17 6.15 9.13
N ALA A 108 1.14 6.01 8.95
CA ALA A 108 1.99 7.07 8.40
C ALA A 108 2.70 6.62 7.13
N GLY A 109 2.44 7.27 5.98
CA GLY A 109 3.13 6.89 4.76
C GLY A 109 2.78 7.67 3.51
N GLY A 110 3.48 7.31 2.42
CA GLY A 110 3.31 7.92 1.10
C GLY A 110 2.82 6.96 0.02
N THR A 111 2.65 5.68 0.34
CA THR A 111 2.20 4.65 -0.61
C THR A 111 0.68 4.63 -0.67
N GLY A 112 0.12 5.34 -1.66
CA GLY A 112 -1.34 5.47 -1.82
C GLY A 112 -2.05 4.13 -1.93
N LEU A 113 -1.44 3.12 -2.58
CA LEU A 113 -2.00 1.77 -2.67
C LEU A 113 -2.22 1.15 -1.28
N TYR A 114 -1.26 1.28 -0.35
CA TYR A 114 -1.38 0.74 1.00
C TYR A 114 -2.51 1.41 1.79
N VAL A 115 -2.56 2.74 1.73
CA VAL A 115 -3.64 3.50 2.38
C VAL A 115 -4.99 3.18 1.75
N SER A 116 -5.07 3.09 0.42
CA SER A 116 -6.30 2.67 -0.27
C SER A 116 -6.75 1.27 0.13
N ALA A 117 -5.80 0.33 0.28
CA ALA A 117 -6.08 -1.02 0.73
C ALA A 117 -6.72 -1.06 2.13
N LEU A 118 -6.24 -0.22 3.05
CA LEU A 118 -6.83 -0.10 4.40
C LEU A 118 -8.22 0.52 4.40
N LEU A 119 -8.49 1.46 3.49
CA LEU A 119 -9.72 2.25 3.49
C LEU A 119 -10.87 1.59 2.70
N ARG A 120 -10.53 0.81 1.68
CA ARG A 120 -11.50 0.22 0.74
C ARG A 120 -11.44 -1.30 0.65
N GLY A 121 -10.39 -1.90 1.22
CA GLY A 121 -10.01 -3.27 0.91
C GLY A 121 -9.31 -3.36 -0.46
N ILE A 122 -8.69 -4.48 -0.70
CA ILE A 122 -8.16 -4.89 -2.01
C ILE A 122 -8.40 -6.38 -2.17
N ASP A 123 -8.47 -6.83 -3.40
CA ASP A 123 -8.38 -8.24 -3.69
C ASP A 123 -6.98 -8.76 -3.34
N THR A 124 -6.89 -9.50 -2.25
CA THR A 124 -5.62 -10.02 -1.70
C THR A 124 -5.27 -11.40 -2.24
N ARG A 125 -6.08 -11.98 -3.17
CA ARG A 125 -5.75 -13.29 -3.74
C ARG A 125 -4.34 -13.26 -4.31
N GLU A 126 -3.58 -14.28 -3.97
CA GLU A 126 -2.24 -14.42 -4.53
C GLU A 126 -2.33 -14.59 -6.04
N ALA A 127 -1.42 -13.93 -6.74
CA ALA A 127 -1.28 -14.13 -8.16
C ALA A 127 -0.71 -15.52 -8.41
N ASP A 128 -1.34 -16.29 -9.28
CA ASP A 128 -0.73 -17.52 -9.80
C ASP A 128 0.48 -17.15 -10.68
N PRO A 129 1.70 -17.53 -10.30
CA PRO A 129 2.89 -17.16 -11.06
C PRO A 129 2.87 -17.72 -12.50
N GLY A 130 2.28 -18.90 -12.72
CA GLY A 130 2.13 -19.50 -14.04
C GLY A 130 1.21 -18.68 -14.93
N ARG A 131 0.02 -18.39 -14.42
CA ARG A 131 -0.97 -17.53 -15.11
C ARG A 131 -0.41 -16.13 -15.41
N ARG A 132 0.28 -15.53 -14.45
CA ARG A 132 0.93 -14.24 -14.67
C ARG A 132 1.94 -14.29 -15.80
N ALA A 133 2.80 -15.30 -15.84
CA ALA A 133 3.78 -15.48 -16.91
C ALA A 133 3.12 -15.65 -18.28
N GLU A 134 2.01 -16.39 -18.36
CA GLU A 134 1.22 -16.54 -19.59
C GLU A 134 0.63 -15.22 -20.07
N LEU A 135 0.06 -14.42 -19.17
CA LEU A 135 -0.52 -13.12 -19.51
C LEU A 135 0.54 -12.09 -19.89
N GLU A 136 1.71 -12.12 -19.25
CA GLU A 136 2.85 -11.28 -19.62
C GLU A 136 3.42 -11.70 -20.99
N ALA A 137 3.47 -13.00 -21.30
CA ALA A 137 3.86 -13.48 -22.62
C ALA A 137 2.83 -13.10 -23.69
N LEU A 138 1.53 -13.16 -23.39
CA LEU A 138 0.47 -12.71 -24.28
C LEU A 138 0.62 -11.20 -24.55
N LEU A 139 0.82 -10.40 -23.52
CA LEU A 139 1.06 -8.96 -23.64
C LEU A 139 2.28 -8.65 -24.52
N ALA A 140 3.38 -9.39 -24.34
CA ALA A 140 4.61 -9.19 -25.13
C ALA A 140 4.43 -9.57 -26.60
N ARG A 141 3.63 -10.58 -26.89
CA ARG A 141 3.40 -11.11 -28.26
C ARG A 141 2.35 -10.31 -29.04
N GLU A 142 1.25 -9.95 -28.38
CA GLU A 142 0.03 -9.42 -29.05
C GLU A 142 -0.34 -7.99 -28.62
N GLY A 143 0.40 -7.44 -27.65
CA GLY A 143 0.15 -6.07 -27.16
C GLY A 143 -0.97 -5.97 -26.12
N PRO A 144 -1.21 -4.76 -25.59
CA PRO A 144 -2.21 -4.54 -24.53
C PRO A 144 -3.65 -4.78 -24.99
N GLU A 145 -3.94 -4.63 -26.28
CA GLU A 145 -5.27 -4.80 -26.87
C GLU A 145 -5.80 -6.23 -26.69
N ALA A 146 -4.91 -7.25 -26.71
CA ALA A 146 -5.29 -8.63 -26.46
C ALA A 146 -5.80 -8.84 -25.03
N LEU A 147 -5.14 -8.21 -24.05
CA LEU A 147 -5.58 -8.27 -22.65
C LEU A 147 -6.87 -7.47 -22.40
N VAL A 148 -7.05 -6.34 -23.10
CA VAL A 148 -8.31 -5.57 -23.07
C VAL A 148 -9.45 -6.43 -23.58
N ALA A 149 -9.30 -7.05 -24.76
CA ALA A 149 -10.31 -7.92 -25.34
C ALA A 149 -10.65 -9.12 -24.42
N ARG A 150 -9.64 -9.72 -23.79
CA ARG A 150 -9.81 -10.82 -22.84
C ARG A 150 -10.55 -10.40 -21.57
N ALA A 151 -10.20 -9.23 -20.99
CA ALA A 151 -10.90 -8.67 -19.84
C ALA A 151 -12.38 -8.37 -20.15
N GLU A 152 -12.64 -7.72 -21.28
CA GLU A 152 -14.00 -7.39 -21.72
C GLU A 152 -14.84 -8.64 -22.05
N SER A 153 -14.21 -9.74 -22.51
CA SER A 153 -14.93 -11.00 -22.75
C SER A 153 -15.32 -11.70 -21.44
N LEU A 154 -14.52 -11.55 -20.39
CA LEU A 154 -14.79 -12.12 -19.07
C LEU A 154 -15.80 -11.28 -18.27
N SER A 155 -15.67 -9.96 -18.37
CA SER A 155 -16.55 -9.01 -17.68
C SER A 155 -16.67 -7.71 -18.49
N PRO A 156 -17.76 -7.54 -19.24
CA PRO A 156 -18.00 -6.34 -20.05
C PRO A 156 -17.93 -5.05 -19.21
N GLY A 157 -17.17 -4.06 -19.68
CA GLY A 157 -16.96 -2.79 -19.00
C GLY A 157 -15.88 -2.79 -17.90
N SER A 158 -15.24 -3.93 -17.62
CA SER A 158 -14.23 -4.04 -16.56
C SER A 158 -12.99 -3.17 -16.78
N THR A 159 -12.62 -2.92 -18.04
CA THR A 159 -11.46 -2.10 -18.37
C THR A 159 -11.69 -0.60 -18.11
N ALA A 160 -12.94 -0.14 -18.03
CA ALA A 160 -13.27 1.25 -17.71
C ALA A 160 -12.88 1.64 -16.27
N ALA A 161 -12.79 0.65 -15.36
CA ALA A 161 -12.43 0.86 -13.96
C ALA A 161 -10.92 1.02 -13.72
N ILE A 162 -10.07 0.81 -14.74
CA ILE A 162 -8.62 0.88 -14.62
C ILE A 162 -7.98 1.79 -15.66
N ASP A 163 -6.73 2.19 -15.40
CA ASP A 163 -5.88 2.77 -16.46
C ASP A 163 -5.39 1.65 -17.40
N ALA A 164 -6.15 1.39 -18.45
CA ALA A 164 -5.86 0.35 -19.45
C ALA A 164 -4.55 0.60 -20.24
N LYS A 165 -3.95 1.80 -20.14
CA LYS A 165 -2.61 2.08 -20.69
C LYS A 165 -1.49 1.51 -19.82
N ASN A 166 -1.80 1.07 -18.61
CA ASN A 166 -0.82 0.45 -17.71
C ASN A 166 -0.85 -1.07 -17.86
N PRO A 167 0.18 -1.68 -18.48
CA PRO A 167 0.21 -3.12 -18.74
C PRO A 167 0.08 -3.97 -17.46
N ARG A 168 0.68 -3.54 -16.36
CA ARG A 168 0.61 -4.26 -15.08
C ARG A 168 -0.82 -4.28 -14.51
N ARG A 169 -1.59 -3.21 -14.73
CA ARG A 169 -2.99 -3.16 -14.31
C ARG A 169 -3.86 -4.07 -15.16
N LEU A 170 -3.61 -4.12 -16.47
CA LEU A 170 -4.31 -5.03 -17.38
C LEU A 170 -4.05 -6.49 -17.02
N VAL A 171 -2.77 -6.89 -16.83
CA VAL A 171 -2.42 -8.25 -16.40
C VAL A 171 -3.16 -8.60 -15.12
N ARG A 172 -3.11 -7.72 -14.09
CA ARG A 172 -3.79 -7.98 -12.82
C ARG A 172 -5.30 -8.06 -12.93
N LEU A 173 -5.92 -7.24 -13.75
CA LEU A 173 -7.35 -7.30 -14.00
C LEU A 173 -7.75 -8.65 -14.57
N VAL A 174 -7.05 -9.14 -15.61
CA VAL A 174 -7.35 -10.42 -16.23
C VAL A 174 -7.13 -11.57 -15.25
N GLU A 175 -6.03 -11.56 -14.46
CA GLU A 175 -5.79 -12.55 -13.40
C GLU A 175 -6.98 -12.67 -12.43
N ILE A 176 -7.50 -11.52 -11.98
CA ILE A 176 -8.64 -11.46 -11.05
C ILE A 176 -9.90 -12.02 -11.70
N LEU A 177 -10.20 -11.58 -12.92
CA LEU A 177 -11.42 -12.02 -13.64
C LEU A 177 -11.41 -13.52 -13.92
N GLU A 178 -10.28 -14.08 -14.34
CA GLU A 178 -10.13 -15.53 -14.58
C GLU A 178 -10.26 -16.34 -13.30
N SER A 179 -9.65 -15.86 -12.20
CA SER A 179 -9.79 -16.51 -10.90
C SER A 179 -11.24 -16.51 -10.39
N HIS A 180 -12.04 -15.46 -10.67
CA HIS A 180 -13.46 -15.44 -10.36
C HIS A 180 -14.24 -16.45 -11.19
N ALA A 181 -14.03 -16.48 -12.51
CA ALA A 181 -14.72 -17.40 -13.41
C ALA A 181 -14.46 -18.88 -13.05
N GLU A 182 -13.24 -19.23 -12.63
CA GLU A 182 -12.91 -20.57 -12.15
C GLU A 182 -13.64 -20.92 -10.85
N THR A 183 -13.69 -19.96 -9.90
CA THR A 183 -14.36 -20.18 -8.60
C THR A 183 -15.87 -20.38 -8.80
N GLU A 184 -16.51 -19.60 -9.66
CA GLU A 184 -17.93 -19.74 -10.00
C GLU A 184 -18.22 -21.07 -10.71
N SER A 185 -17.39 -21.46 -11.66
CA SER A 185 -17.53 -22.75 -12.36
C SER A 185 -17.39 -23.94 -11.41
N HIS A 186 -16.51 -23.87 -10.41
CA HIS A 186 -16.36 -24.92 -9.41
C HIS A 186 -17.53 -24.97 -8.44
N ALA A 187 -18.11 -23.83 -8.07
CA ALA A 187 -19.29 -23.74 -7.21
C ALA A 187 -20.53 -24.33 -7.91
N GLU A 188 -20.76 -23.97 -9.17
CA GLU A 188 -21.86 -24.54 -9.98
C GLU A 188 -21.71 -26.05 -10.18
N SER A 189 -20.46 -26.54 -10.37
CA SER A 189 -20.19 -27.98 -10.47
C SER A 189 -20.45 -28.72 -9.17
N ALA A 190 -20.13 -28.13 -8.01
CA ALA A 190 -20.38 -28.70 -6.69
C ALA A 190 -21.87 -28.75 -6.36
N GLU A 191 -22.64 -27.71 -6.72
CA GLU A 191 -24.09 -27.69 -6.55
C GLU A 191 -24.79 -28.71 -7.46
N SER A 192 -24.32 -28.90 -8.67
CA SER A 192 -24.86 -29.90 -9.59
C SER A 192 -24.63 -31.34 -9.09
N PHE A 193 -23.49 -31.62 -8.46
CA PHE A 193 -23.22 -32.92 -7.82
C PHE A 193 -24.10 -33.14 -6.58
N SER A 194 -24.33 -32.11 -5.75
CA SER A 194 -25.21 -32.18 -4.58
C SER A 194 -26.68 -32.41 -4.97
N HIS A 195 -27.14 -31.88 -6.08
CA HIS A 195 -28.49 -32.10 -6.58
C HIS A 195 -28.67 -33.49 -7.21
N ALA A 196 -27.62 -34.09 -7.75
CA ALA A 196 -27.67 -35.46 -8.31
C ALA A 196 -27.80 -36.53 -7.22
N GLU A 197 -27.16 -36.35 -6.05
CA GLU A 197 -27.29 -37.27 -4.92
C GLU A 197 -28.64 -37.16 -4.17
N ASN A 198 -29.31 -36.01 -4.22
CA ASN A 198 -30.61 -35.80 -3.58
C ASN A 198 -31.85 -36.13 -4.47
N ALA A 199 -31.64 -36.45 -5.74
CA ALA A 199 -32.76 -36.74 -6.67
C ALA A 199 -33.31 -38.18 -6.57
N GLU A 200 -32.71 -39.06 -5.78
CA GLU A 200 -33.13 -40.47 -5.68
C GLU A 200 -34.09 -40.74 -4.52
N SER A 201 -34.52 -39.72 -3.75
CA SER A 201 -35.46 -39.91 -2.63
C SER A 201 -36.38 -38.70 -2.38
N ALA A 202 -37.27 -38.33 -3.31
CA ALA A 202 -38.39 -37.47 -3.00
C ALA A 202 -39.54 -37.60 -3.99
N GLU A 203 -40.70 -38.03 -3.47
CA GLU A 203 -42.02 -37.97 -4.15
C GLU A 203 -42.48 -36.51 -4.34
N PRO A 204 -43.34 -36.23 -5.33
CA PRO A 204 -43.66 -34.89 -5.75
C PRO A 204 -44.70 -34.23 -4.80
N ARG A 205 -44.36 -33.11 -4.20
CA ARG A 205 -45.33 -32.18 -3.62
C ARG A 205 -45.50 -30.94 -4.50
N SER A 206 -46.72 -30.76 -4.93
CA SER A 206 -47.24 -29.60 -5.66
C SER A 206 -47.30 -28.37 -4.79
N GLY A 207 -46.88 -27.20 -5.33
CA GLY A 207 -47.35 -25.94 -4.79
C GLY A 207 -46.40 -24.78 -4.83
N GLU A 208 -46.76 -23.82 -5.65
CA GLU A 208 -46.48 -22.38 -5.58
C GLU A 208 -45.15 -21.80 -6.08
N ALA A 209 -45.33 -21.07 -7.15
CA ALA A 209 -44.33 -20.21 -7.80
C ALA A 209 -43.94 -19.01 -6.92
N GLY A 210 -42.70 -18.98 -6.44
CA GLY A 210 -42.08 -17.79 -5.86
C GLY A 210 -41.00 -17.28 -6.79
N SER A 211 -41.17 -16.07 -7.33
CA SER A 211 -40.18 -15.37 -8.13
C SER A 211 -38.83 -15.26 -7.44
N PRO A 212 -37.71 -15.53 -8.09
CA PRO A 212 -36.41 -15.19 -7.53
C PRO A 212 -36.15 -13.70 -7.79
N ALA A 213 -36.18 -12.91 -6.73
CA ALA A 213 -35.58 -11.57 -6.75
C ALA A 213 -34.05 -11.73 -6.75
N GLY A 214 -33.47 -11.78 -7.95
CA GLY A 214 -32.04 -11.68 -8.15
C GLY A 214 -31.58 -10.24 -7.92
N GLY A 215 -31.21 -9.92 -6.71
CA GLY A 215 -30.48 -8.70 -6.37
C GLY A 215 -29.00 -8.90 -6.61
N ALA A 216 -28.54 -8.97 -7.85
CA ALA A 216 -27.17 -8.68 -8.18
C ALA A 216 -26.94 -7.18 -7.90
N ALA A 217 -26.32 -6.89 -6.76
CA ALA A 217 -25.88 -5.54 -6.46
C ALA A 217 -24.81 -5.19 -7.48
N GLU A 218 -25.19 -4.46 -8.53
CA GLU A 218 -24.31 -3.66 -9.36
C GLU A 218 -23.55 -2.69 -8.44
N ARG A 219 -22.37 -3.11 -7.99
CA ARG A 219 -21.38 -2.18 -7.49
C ARG A 219 -20.77 -1.48 -8.70
N SER A 220 -21.41 -0.41 -9.12
CA SER A 220 -20.77 0.61 -9.92
C SER A 220 -19.51 1.06 -9.17
N GLU A 221 -18.35 0.55 -9.55
CA GLU A 221 -17.05 1.09 -9.18
C GLU A 221 -16.77 2.38 -9.97
N ALA A 222 -17.67 3.34 -9.88
CA ALA A 222 -17.26 4.72 -10.04
C ALA A 222 -16.22 4.99 -8.94
N GLU A 223 -15.02 5.44 -9.32
CA GLU A 223 -13.90 5.79 -8.43
C GLU A 223 -14.42 6.40 -7.13
N ALA A 224 -14.58 5.56 -6.09
CA ALA A 224 -15.06 6.03 -4.82
C ALA A 224 -13.93 6.86 -4.21
N VAL A 225 -14.03 8.16 -4.34
CA VAL A 225 -13.21 9.12 -3.61
C VAL A 225 -13.29 8.71 -2.14
N VAL A 226 -12.14 8.49 -1.52
CA VAL A 226 -12.08 8.18 -0.09
C VAL A 226 -12.65 9.38 0.65
N HIS A 227 -13.86 9.25 1.17
CA HIS A 227 -14.55 10.32 1.92
C HIS A 227 -14.01 10.47 3.36
N ALA A 228 -13.13 9.57 3.78
CA ALA A 228 -12.51 9.61 5.10
C ALA A 228 -11.56 10.81 5.20
N PRO A 229 -11.63 11.61 6.27
CA PRO A 229 -10.74 12.75 6.46
C PRO A 229 -9.33 12.28 6.82
N LEU A 230 -8.41 12.37 5.88
CA LEU A 230 -6.99 12.13 6.10
C LEU A 230 -6.29 13.45 6.44
N VAL A 231 -5.23 13.39 7.23
CA VAL A 231 -4.35 14.54 7.46
C VAL A 231 -3.05 14.33 6.69
N GLY A 232 -2.59 15.35 5.97
CA GLY A 232 -1.41 15.28 5.13
C GLY A 232 -0.37 16.34 5.41
N LEU A 233 0.92 16.01 5.22
CA LEU A 233 1.99 17.00 5.26
C LEU A 233 2.41 17.38 3.83
N ASP A 234 2.45 18.66 3.54
CA ASP A 234 2.93 19.18 2.27
C ASP A 234 3.89 20.39 2.44
N PHE A 235 4.60 20.68 1.38
CA PHE A 235 5.48 21.83 1.22
C PHE A 235 5.28 22.48 -0.14
N PRO A 236 5.61 23.76 -0.31
CA PRO A 236 5.83 24.35 -1.63
C PRO A 236 6.82 23.51 -2.44
N PRO A 237 6.62 23.38 -3.77
CA PRO A 237 7.43 22.49 -4.62
C PRO A 237 8.94 22.76 -4.56
N ASP A 238 9.34 24.02 -4.48
CA ASP A 238 10.73 24.45 -4.38
C ASP A 238 11.38 23.99 -3.07
N VAL A 239 10.68 24.17 -1.95
CA VAL A 239 11.13 23.69 -0.62
C VAL A 239 11.26 22.17 -0.61
N LEU A 240 10.25 21.46 -1.13
CA LEU A 240 10.28 20.00 -1.20
C LEU A 240 11.42 19.48 -2.08
N ASN A 241 11.67 20.12 -3.23
CA ASN A 241 12.76 19.77 -4.11
C ASN A 241 14.14 19.95 -3.45
N ALA A 242 14.35 21.06 -2.76
CA ALA A 242 15.59 21.30 -1.99
C ALA A 242 15.80 20.23 -0.90
N ARG A 243 14.73 19.81 -0.21
CA ARG A 243 14.78 18.73 0.79
C ARG A 243 15.14 17.38 0.14
N ILE A 244 14.57 17.08 -1.03
CA ILE A 244 14.85 15.86 -1.79
C ILE A 244 16.32 15.82 -2.22
N GLU A 245 16.86 16.91 -2.74
CA GLU A 245 18.27 16.99 -3.15
C GLU A 245 19.24 16.79 -1.99
N ARG A 246 19.00 17.50 -0.87
CA ARG A 246 19.79 17.34 0.34
C ARG A 246 19.72 15.90 0.87
N ARG A 247 18.52 15.27 0.89
CA ARG A 247 18.34 13.90 1.33
C ARG A 247 19.05 12.91 0.41
N ALA A 248 18.97 13.08 -0.91
CA ALA A 248 19.66 12.21 -1.87
C ALA A 248 21.18 12.26 -1.63
N ARG A 249 21.77 13.46 -1.48
CA ARG A 249 23.17 13.61 -1.16
C ARG A 249 23.53 12.94 0.16
N ALA A 250 22.78 13.20 1.23
CA ALA A 250 23.01 12.59 2.54
C ALA A 250 22.95 11.06 2.54
N MET A 251 22.13 10.42 1.70
CA MET A 251 22.10 8.96 1.55
C MET A 251 23.43 8.43 1.00
N PHE A 252 23.99 9.04 -0.05
CA PHE A 252 25.26 8.59 -0.62
C PHE A 252 26.44 8.88 0.31
N GLU A 253 26.47 10.04 0.96
CA GLU A 253 27.45 10.40 1.99
C GLU A 253 27.33 9.51 3.23
N GLY A 254 26.13 9.04 3.54
CA GLY A 254 25.82 8.16 4.68
C GLY A 254 26.06 6.67 4.42
N GLY A 255 26.67 6.30 3.29
CA GLY A 255 27.10 4.93 3.02
C GLY A 255 26.14 4.08 2.19
N LEU A 256 25.28 4.68 1.38
CA LEU A 256 24.35 3.93 0.52
C LEU A 256 25.08 2.93 -0.40
N LEU A 257 26.26 3.27 -0.93
CA LEU A 257 27.03 2.35 -1.77
C LEU A 257 27.51 1.12 -1.00
N ASP A 258 27.89 1.30 0.26
CA ASP A 258 28.32 0.17 1.13
C ASP A 258 27.12 -0.69 1.53
N GLU A 259 25.96 -0.07 1.82
CA GLU A 259 24.72 -0.80 2.04
C GLU A 259 24.37 -1.66 0.83
N VAL A 260 24.44 -1.12 -0.38
CA VAL A 260 24.10 -1.86 -1.61
C VAL A 260 25.08 -3.01 -1.86
N ARG A 261 26.40 -2.83 -1.63
CA ARG A 261 27.37 -3.95 -1.72
C ARG A 261 27.01 -5.09 -0.76
N ALA A 262 26.72 -4.75 0.49
CA ALA A 262 26.34 -5.74 1.50
C ALA A 262 25.02 -6.45 1.15
N LEU A 263 24.06 -5.75 0.53
CA LEU A 263 22.81 -6.34 0.04
C LEU A 263 23.06 -7.31 -1.12
N CYS A 264 23.90 -6.96 -2.09
CA CYS A 264 24.27 -7.85 -3.20
C CYS A 264 24.99 -9.11 -2.73
N GLU A 265 25.90 -8.98 -1.74
CA GLU A 265 26.62 -10.12 -1.15
C GLU A 265 25.68 -11.05 -0.38
N ARG A 266 24.74 -10.48 0.37
CA ARG A 266 23.81 -11.25 1.23
C ARG A 266 22.65 -11.84 0.45
N PHE A 267 22.15 -11.16 -0.57
CA PHE A 267 20.94 -11.50 -1.32
C PHE A 267 21.25 -11.56 -2.84
N PRO A 268 21.62 -12.72 -3.39
CA PRO A 268 22.02 -12.85 -4.80
C PRO A 268 20.97 -12.40 -5.83
N GLY A 269 19.69 -12.38 -5.44
CA GLY A 269 18.58 -11.92 -6.27
C GLY A 269 18.34 -10.40 -6.23
N PHE A 270 19.01 -9.66 -5.32
CA PHE A 270 18.73 -8.25 -5.04
C PHE A 270 18.77 -7.35 -6.25
N GLU A 271 19.81 -7.42 -7.09
CA GLU A 271 19.95 -6.54 -8.25
C GLU A 271 18.78 -6.61 -9.25
N ARG A 272 18.14 -7.78 -9.34
CA ARG A 272 17.02 -8.02 -10.24
C ARG A 272 15.65 -7.93 -9.55
N SER A 273 15.66 -7.65 -8.25
CA SER A 273 14.45 -7.58 -7.45
C SER A 273 13.73 -6.24 -7.62
N THR A 274 12.47 -6.20 -7.16
CA THR A 274 11.71 -4.95 -7.03
C THR A 274 12.39 -3.97 -6.07
N ALA A 275 13.04 -4.48 -5.03
CA ALA A 275 13.77 -3.68 -4.05
C ALA A 275 15.02 -3.04 -4.66
N GLY A 276 15.83 -3.79 -5.41
CA GLY A 276 17.00 -3.28 -6.13
C GLY A 276 16.65 -2.26 -7.21
N ALA A 277 15.48 -2.37 -7.84
CA ALA A 277 14.97 -1.35 -8.76
C ALA A 277 14.47 -0.06 -8.07
N GLY A 278 14.46 -0.03 -6.73
CA GLY A 278 14.06 1.12 -5.91
C GLY A 278 14.90 2.37 -6.20
N ILE A 279 14.29 3.55 -5.96
CA ILE A 279 14.98 4.84 -6.12
C ILE A 279 16.11 4.94 -5.09
N GLY A 280 17.29 5.31 -5.53
CA GLY A 280 18.54 5.31 -4.77
C GLY A 280 19.33 4.02 -4.96
N TYR A 281 18.68 2.87 -4.89
CA TYR A 281 19.31 1.55 -5.02
C TYR A 281 19.73 1.27 -6.47
N ALA A 282 18.84 1.47 -7.42
CA ALA A 282 19.17 1.29 -8.85
C ALA A 282 20.30 2.22 -9.30
N GLU A 283 20.32 3.46 -8.82
CA GLU A 283 21.39 4.42 -9.11
C GLU A 283 22.71 4.03 -8.42
N ALA A 284 22.64 3.52 -7.19
CA ALA A 284 23.80 3.03 -6.48
C ALA A 284 24.40 1.77 -7.15
N LEU A 285 23.56 0.85 -7.63
CA LEU A 285 24.00 -0.30 -8.44
C LEU A 285 24.71 0.15 -9.73
N ALA A 286 24.14 1.09 -10.48
CA ALA A 286 24.76 1.64 -11.69
C ALA A 286 26.12 2.30 -11.40
N ALA A 287 26.25 3.00 -10.27
CA ALA A 287 27.52 3.57 -9.83
C ALA A 287 28.54 2.48 -9.43
N LEU A 288 28.11 1.42 -8.75
CA LEU A 288 28.98 0.30 -8.38
C LEU A 288 29.47 -0.50 -9.60
N HIS A 289 28.66 -0.60 -10.64
CA HIS A 289 29.03 -1.23 -11.92
C HIS A 289 29.87 -0.29 -12.81
N GLY A 290 30.11 0.97 -12.41
CA GLY A 290 30.89 1.92 -13.19
C GLY A 290 30.13 2.48 -14.40
N GLU A 291 28.83 2.33 -14.48
CA GLU A 291 27.99 2.85 -15.56
C GLU A 291 27.79 4.37 -15.45
N ILE A 292 27.75 4.88 -14.22
CA ILE A 292 27.63 6.31 -13.90
C ILE A 292 28.56 6.65 -12.73
N SER A 293 28.90 7.92 -12.58
CA SER A 293 29.63 8.43 -11.41
C SER A 293 28.71 8.52 -10.17
N ALA A 294 29.32 8.61 -8.98
CA ALA A 294 28.55 8.80 -7.73
C ALA A 294 27.75 10.11 -7.75
N ASP A 295 28.29 11.19 -8.32
CA ASP A 295 27.58 12.46 -8.44
C ASP A 295 26.37 12.38 -9.37
N GLU A 296 26.50 11.64 -10.49
CA GLU A 296 25.37 11.36 -11.38
C GLU A 296 24.31 10.49 -10.69
N ALA A 297 24.72 9.50 -9.89
CA ALA A 297 23.81 8.69 -9.11
C ALA A 297 22.99 9.52 -8.10
N VAL A 298 23.61 10.47 -7.41
CA VAL A 298 22.92 11.44 -6.54
C VAL A 298 21.91 12.27 -7.32
N ALA A 299 22.32 12.81 -8.47
CA ALA A 299 21.47 13.65 -9.32
C ALA A 299 20.26 12.87 -9.87
N HIS A 300 20.47 11.64 -10.34
CA HIS A 300 19.41 10.76 -10.84
C HIS A 300 18.45 10.35 -9.71
N THR A 301 18.97 10.00 -8.52
CA THR A 301 18.17 9.71 -7.34
C THR A 301 17.26 10.89 -6.98
N ALA A 302 17.81 12.10 -6.94
CA ALA A 302 17.03 13.30 -6.68
C ALA A 302 15.95 13.54 -7.75
N LEU A 303 16.28 13.36 -9.02
CA LEU A 303 15.34 13.52 -10.13
C LEU A 303 14.19 12.50 -10.06
N ARG A 304 14.48 11.22 -9.85
CA ARG A 304 13.45 10.17 -9.71
C ARG A 304 12.59 10.40 -8.47
N THR A 305 13.19 10.83 -7.36
CA THR A 305 12.46 11.16 -6.13
C THR A 305 11.51 12.34 -6.32
N ARG A 306 11.92 13.41 -7.05
CA ARG A 306 11.01 14.52 -7.42
C ARG A 306 9.82 14.04 -8.26
N ARG A 307 10.06 13.14 -9.22
CA ARG A 307 8.99 12.54 -10.03
C ARG A 307 8.04 11.69 -9.18
N LEU A 308 8.56 10.92 -8.23
CA LEU A 308 7.77 10.17 -7.27
C LEU A 308 6.91 11.10 -6.40
N ALA A 309 7.51 12.14 -5.82
CA ALA A 309 6.80 13.11 -5.00
C ALA A 309 5.65 13.80 -5.77
N LYS A 310 5.89 14.16 -7.05
CA LYS A 310 4.84 14.70 -7.92
C LYS A 310 3.69 13.69 -8.14
N LYS A 311 4.02 12.40 -8.40
CA LYS A 311 3.00 11.35 -8.54
C LYS A 311 2.20 11.16 -7.26
N GLN A 312 2.87 11.11 -6.10
CA GLN A 312 2.21 10.99 -4.80
C GLN A 312 1.27 12.18 -4.54
N ARG A 313 1.72 13.43 -4.79
CA ARG A 313 0.90 14.63 -4.62
C ARG A 313 -0.33 14.61 -5.52
N THR A 314 -0.18 14.23 -6.79
CA THR A 314 -1.29 14.07 -7.73
C THR A 314 -2.27 13.01 -7.24
N TRP A 315 -1.75 11.86 -6.80
CA TRP A 315 -2.56 10.78 -6.28
C TRP A 315 -3.41 11.23 -5.08
N TRP A 316 -2.81 11.86 -4.07
CA TRP A 316 -3.51 12.34 -2.88
C TRP A 316 -4.60 13.37 -3.22
N ARG A 317 -4.36 14.25 -4.19
CA ARG A 317 -5.33 15.26 -4.59
C ARG A 317 -6.56 14.70 -5.31
N HIS A 318 -6.42 13.57 -6.00
CA HIS A 318 -7.49 12.99 -6.80
C HIS A 318 -8.19 11.81 -6.13
N GLN A 319 -7.50 11.09 -5.24
CA GLN A 319 -7.97 9.81 -4.71
C GLN A 319 -8.39 9.88 -3.23
N ALA A 320 -8.16 11.01 -2.55
CA ALA A 320 -8.51 11.15 -1.14
C ALA A 320 -8.86 12.61 -0.80
N ARG A 321 -9.77 12.78 0.16
CA ARG A 321 -9.93 14.06 0.83
C ARG A 321 -8.85 14.17 1.88
N VAL A 322 -7.93 15.14 1.73
CA VAL A 322 -6.81 15.36 2.63
C VAL A 322 -6.82 16.80 3.12
N GLU A 323 -6.79 16.98 4.43
CA GLU A 323 -6.56 18.25 5.08
C GLU A 323 -5.04 18.45 5.25
N TRP A 324 -4.51 19.53 4.68
CA TRP A 324 -3.08 19.72 4.55
C TRP A 324 -2.51 20.60 5.63
N VAL A 325 -1.48 20.09 6.31
CA VAL A 325 -0.64 20.84 7.26
C VAL A 325 0.71 21.10 6.61
N ARG A 326 1.30 22.26 6.88
CA ARG A 326 2.68 22.54 6.50
C ARG A 326 3.62 21.58 7.24
N GLY A 327 4.44 20.85 6.50
CA GLY A 327 5.44 19.98 7.07
C GLY A 327 6.47 20.73 7.95
N PRO A 328 7.21 20.04 8.83
CA PRO A 328 8.20 20.66 9.69
C PRO A 328 9.39 21.19 8.89
N ALA A 329 9.77 22.44 9.11
CA ALA A 329 10.90 23.06 8.43
C ALA A 329 12.23 22.37 8.78
N ASP A 330 12.39 22.05 10.05
CA ASP A 330 13.54 21.38 10.65
C ASP A 330 13.09 20.51 11.85
N GLU A 331 14.03 19.99 12.61
CA GLU A 331 13.77 19.15 13.77
C GLU A 331 13.05 19.92 14.90
N ALA A 332 13.39 21.17 15.11
CA ALA A 332 12.76 22.01 16.15
C ALA A 332 11.27 22.29 15.82
N ASP A 333 10.91 22.30 14.54
CA ASP A 333 9.54 22.56 14.07
C ASP A 333 8.64 21.30 14.07
N VAL A 334 9.19 20.11 14.37
CA VAL A 334 8.41 18.86 14.41
C VAL A 334 7.29 18.93 15.45
N ALA A 335 7.54 19.50 16.61
CA ALA A 335 6.54 19.62 17.68
C ALA A 335 5.35 20.50 17.27
N ARG A 336 5.58 21.59 16.51
CA ARG A 336 4.48 22.41 15.94
C ARG A 336 3.66 21.58 14.96
N ALA A 337 4.31 20.93 13.99
CA ALA A 337 3.60 20.11 13.00
C ALA A 337 2.82 18.95 13.67
N ALA A 338 3.35 18.35 14.73
CA ALA A 338 2.67 17.32 15.50
C ALA A 338 1.40 17.86 16.19
N ARG A 339 1.45 19.06 16.76
CA ARG A 339 0.25 19.70 17.34
C ARG A 339 -0.80 19.98 16.28
N ASP A 340 -0.42 20.62 15.17
CA ASP A 340 -1.34 20.95 14.08
C ASP A 340 -2.04 19.70 13.52
N VAL A 341 -1.31 18.59 13.40
CA VAL A 341 -1.87 17.29 12.97
C VAL A 341 -2.86 16.75 14.01
N ARG A 342 -2.53 16.77 15.30
CA ARG A 342 -3.43 16.30 16.36
C ARG A 342 -4.69 17.16 16.50
N ASP A 343 -4.59 18.45 16.28
CA ASP A 343 -5.77 19.33 16.30
C ASP A 343 -6.76 18.96 15.21
N LEU A 344 -6.27 18.67 13.99
CA LEU A 344 -7.13 18.16 12.91
C LEU A 344 -7.69 16.77 13.22
N TRP A 345 -6.89 15.84 13.77
CA TRP A 345 -7.38 14.53 14.19
C TRP A 345 -8.44 14.62 15.30
N SER A 346 -8.31 15.59 16.22
CA SER A 346 -9.32 15.86 17.25
C SER A 346 -10.63 16.38 16.65
N GLN A 347 -10.53 17.14 15.56
CA GLN A 347 -11.69 17.67 14.83
C GLN A 347 -12.39 16.60 14.01
N TYR A 348 -11.66 15.74 13.31
CA TYR A 348 -12.23 14.79 12.34
C TYR A 348 -12.41 13.37 12.88
N GLY A 349 -11.69 13.00 13.94
CA GLY A 349 -11.72 11.66 14.52
C GLY A 349 -10.87 10.63 13.75
N LYS A 350 -11.01 9.38 14.18
CA LYS A 350 -10.39 8.21 13.53
C LYS A 350 -11.18 7.76 12.32
N VAL A 351 -10.49 7.09 11.43
CA VAL A 351 -11.04 6.55 10.19
C VAL A 351 -11.18 5.04 10.32
N PRO A 352 -12.37 4.47 10.03
CA PRO A 352 -12.56 3.03 10.01
C PRO A 352 -11.68 2.34 8.99
N LEU A 353 -11.16 1.16 9.36
CA LEU A 353 -10.36 0.31 8.50
C LEU A 353 -11.23 -0.77 7.85
N SER A 354 -10.95 -1.06 6.59
CA SER A 354 -11.56 -2.14 5.82
C SER A 354 -10.54 -3.28 5.65
N PHE A 355 -10.76 -4.39 6.35
CA PHE A 355 -9.89 -5.57 6.28
C PHE A 355 -10.57 -6.73 5.57
#